data_5869d9d1dcfac28694ccd537b50a64c4
#
_entry.id   5869d9d1dcfac28694ccd537b50a64c4
#
_cell.length_a   1.000
_cell.length_b   1.000
_cell.length_c   1.000
_cell.angle_alpha   90.00
_cell.angle_beta   90.00
_cell.angle_gamma   90.00
#
_symmetry.space_group_name_H-M   'P 1'
#
loop_
_entity.id
_entity.type
_entity.pdbx_description
1 polymer ?
#
loop_
_entity_poly.entity_id
_entity_poly.type
_entity_poly.pdbx_seq_one_letter_code
_entity_poly.pdbx_strand_id
1 'polypeptide(L)'
;MASLSDEISSRRTFAIISHPDAGKTTLTEKLLLYTGSIQTAGSVKGKSSAKHAVSDWMDIEKERGISVTSSVLQFTYNGACVNILDTPGHQDFSEDTYRTLMAADAAVMVIDGAKGVEAQTKKLFKVCTLRHIPIFTFVNKLDHEARDPFELMEEIENVLGINTYPMNWPIGSGRNFRGVFDRQTRHVIAFEGDGHANATKKVAEVEAELGDPSMDELIGEENHKNLMDDIELLDGAGDELDLDAVVCGKLSPAFFGSALTNFGVEPFLKEFLRLAPTPRAYTDTLTSEPVDPCRDDFSGFVFKIQANMDKNHRDRIAFVRICSGKFERGMDAFHVQGNRKLRLATGTSMMADDRAIVDEAYAGDIVGLFDPGIFSIGDTVCSGKRHVQYPQIPTFAPEMFARITQVDTLKRKQFVKGMEELAQEGAIQIFRELGAGMESVIVGVVGVLQFEVLERRLKAEYRVEVRRQPLPYTDIRWIQNDPDTIDIPGLSLTRDTLRVEDMRGGKLLLFTSPWNVDWATDHNPDLILSEFGNVAF
;
A
#
# COMPACT_ATOMS: atom_id res chain seq x y z
N MET A 1 -19.98 1.28 27.54
CA MET A 1 -19.59 1.41 26.13
C MET A 1 -18.44 2.42 26.11
N ALA A 2 -17.39 2.16 25.37
CA ALA A 2 -16.31 3.13 25.16
C ALA A 2 -16.87 4.39 24.49
N SER A 3 -16.29 5.55 24.72
CA SER A 3 -16.68 6.77 24.02
C SER A 3 -16.24 6.70 22.55
N LEU A 4 -16.81 7.54 21.67
CA LEU A 4 -16.37 7.64 20.28
C LEU A 4 -14.86 7.93 20.19
N SER A 5 -14.36 8.80 21.04
CA SER A 5 -12.93 9.14 21.11
C SER A 5 -12.06 7.95 21.55
N ASP A 6 -12.51 7.14 22.52
CA ASP A 6 -11.78 5.95 22.97
C ASP A 6 -11.69 4.91 21.86
N GLU A 7 -12.79 4.69 21.16
CA GLU A 7 -12.83 3.77 20.01
C GLU A 7 -11.87 4.23 18.91
N ILE A 8 -11.88 5.51 18.54
CA ILE A 8 -11.01 6.05 17.49
C ILE A 8 -9.54 6.00 17.93
N SER A 9 -9.24 6.37 19.17
CA SER A 9 -7.87 6.38 19.69
C SER A 9 -7.23 4.98 19.78
N SER A 10 -8.04 3.92 19.85
CA SER A 10 -7.58 2.54 19.84
C SER A 10 -7.19 2.02 18.44
N ARG A 11 -7.47 2.76 17.36
CA ARG A 11 -7.20 2.32 15.97
C ARG A 11 -5.78 2.65 15.54
N ARG A 12 -5.19 1.70 14.80
CA ARG A 12 -3.89 1.85 14.12
C ARG A 12 -4.02 1.31 12.70
N THR A 13 -3.81 2.18 11.71
CA THR A 13 -3.92 1.81 10.30
C THR A 13 -2.63 2.14 9.59
N PHE A 14 -1.96 1.11 9.11
CA PHE A 14 -0.66 1.27 8.47
C PHE A 14 -0.50 0.41 7.23
N ALA A 15 0.31 0.89 6.30
CA ALA A 15 0.71 0.14 5.12
C ALA A 15 2.08 -0.49 5.33
N ILE A 16 2.29 -1.69 4.77
CA ILE A 16 3.61 -2.30 4.71
C ILE A 16 4.16 -2.11 3.31
N ILE A 17 5.31 -1.46 3.20
CA ILE A 17 5.98 -1.14 1.95
C ILE A 17 7.38 -1.74 1.91
N SER A 18 7.82 -2.18 0.73
CA SER A 18 9.17 -2.73 0.55
C SER A 18 9.56 -2.84 -0.92
N HIS A 19 10.84 -3.09 -1.16
CA HIS A 19 11.29 -3.70 -2.42
C HIS A 19 10.76 -5.15 -2.54
N PRO A 20 10.54 -5.69 -3.77
CA PRO A 20 10.24 -7.11 -3.96
C PRO A 20 11.25 -8.01 -3.23
N ASP A 21 10.77 -9.09 -2.66
CA ASP A 21 11.57 -10.08 -1.91
C ASP A 21 12.20 -9.60 -0.58
N ALA A 22 11.98 -8.37 -0.11
CA ALA A 22 12.46 -7.93 1.20
C ALA A 22 11.79 -8.66 2.39
N GLY A 23 10.73 -9.43 2.13
CA GLY A 23 10.04 -10.23 3.14
C GLY A 23 8.76 -9.60 3.70
N LYS A 24 8.16 -8.66 2.96
CA LYS A 24 6.92 -7.98 3.32
C LYS A 24 5.79 -8.95 3.67
N THR A 25 5.38 -9.80 2.74
CA THR A 25 4.30 -10.78 2.93
C THR A 25 4.61 -11.75 4.08
N THR A 26 5.89 -12.12 4.25
CA THR A 26 6.31 -12.93 5.41
C THR A 26 6.08 -12.17 6.72
N LEU A 27 6.46 -10.89 6.80
CA LEU A 27 6.23 -10.07 7.99
C LEU A 27 4.72 -9.94 8.28
N THR A 28 3.90 -9.65 7.27
CA THR A 28 2.43 -9.59 7.40
C THR A 28 1.85 -10.87 8.00
N GLU A 29 2.23 -12.04 7.48
CA GLU A 29 1.80 -13.34 7.98
C GLU A 29 2.23 -13.57 9.45
N LYS A 30 3.43 -13.10 9.83
CA LYS A 30 3.90 -13.23 11.20
C LYS A 30 3.18 -12.29 12.17
N LEU A 31 2.87 -11.07 11.75
CA LEU A 31 2.02 -10.18 12.54
C LEU A 31 0.66 -10.82 12.81
N LEU A 32 0.02 -11.42 11.81
CA LEU A 32 -1.25 -12.15 11.97
C LEU A 32 -1.10 -13.37 12.91
N LEU A 33 0.04 -14.06 12.89
CA LEU A 33 0.33 -15.17 13.80
C LEU A 33 0.39 -14.70 15.26
N TYR A 34 1.13 -13.62 15.53
CA TYR A 34 1.29 -13.10 16.91
C TYR A 34 -0.01 -12.55 17.48
N THR A 35 -0.90 -12.03 16.65
CA THR A 35 -2.22 -11.56 17.07
C THR A 35 -3.23 -12.70 17.28
N GLY A 36 -2.88 -13.92 16.91
CA GLY A 36 -3.77 -15.09 17.02
C GLY A 36 -4.84 -15.15 15.93
N SER A 37 -4.76 -14.26 14.94
CA SER A 37 -5.69 -14.22 13.79
C SER A 37 -5.53 -15.44 12.89
N ILE A 38 -4.31 -16.01 12.84
CA ILE A 38 -4.02 -17.28 12.18
C ILE A 38 -3.27 -18.20 13.15
N GLN A 39 -3.49 -19.52 13.03
CA GLN A 39 -2.82 -20.50 13.88
C GLN A 39 -1.44 -20.91 13.37
N THR A 40 -1.20 -20.80 12.07
CA THR A 40 0.06 -21.12 11.40
C THR A 40 0.28 -20.18 10.25
N ALA A 41 1.46 -19.55 10.18
CA ALA A 41 1.82 -18.67 9.07
C ALA A 41 2.00 -19.45 7.75
N GLY A 42 1.54 -18.87 6.64
CA GLY A 42 1.76 -19.39 5.29
C GLY A 42 3.19 -19.13 4.79
N SER A 43 3.55 -19.69 3.63
CA SER A 43 4.86 -19.50 3.01
C SER A 43 4.70 -19.01 1.56
N VAL A 44 5.48 -17.98 1.19
CA VAL A 44 5.50 -17.40 -0.16
C VAL A 44 6.33 -18.22 -1.14
N LYS A 45 7.36 -18.94 -0.65
CA LYS A 45 8.28 -19.73 -1.48
C LYS A 45 8.30 -21.20 -1.05
N GLY A 46 7.80 -22.08 -1.91
CA GLY A 46 7.99 -23.51 -1.77
C GLY A 46 6.99 -24.32 -2.58
N LYS A 47 7.48 -25.07 -3.60
CA LYS A 47 6.67 -26.02 -4.40
C LYS A 47 5.98 -27.11 -3.56
N SER A 48 6.21 -27.17 -2.25
CA SER A 48 5.70 -28.21 -1.35
C SER A 48 4.93 -27.71 -0.13
N SER A 49 4.72 -26.40 0.05
CA SER A 49 3.92 -25.92 1.18
C SER A 49 2.43 -25.95 0.85
N ALA A 50 1.67 -26.69 1.64
CA ALA A 50 0.22 -26.85 1.48
C ALA A 50 -0.59 -25.59 1.85
N LYS A 51 0.04 -24.50 2.33
CA LYS A 51 -0.59 -23.23 2.70
C LYS A 51 0.12 -22.06 2.03
N HIS A 52 -0.59 -21.35 1.19
CA HIS A 52 -0.17 -20.03 0.66
C HIS A 52 -0.39 -18.95 1.72
N ALA A 53 0.24 -17.77 1.52
CA ALA A 53 0.03 -16.62 2.37
C ALA A 53 -1.45 -16.17 2.30
N VAL A 54 -1.99 -15.73 3.44
CA VAL A 54 -3.39 -15.30 3.56
C VAL A 54 -3.63 -14.01 2.74
N SER A 55 -2.59 -13.18 2.57
CA SER A 55 -2.64 -11.95 1.76
C SER A 55 -2.70 -12.21 0.26
N ASP A 56 -2.18 -13.35 -0.25
CA ASP A 56 -2.10 -13.68 -1.67
C ASP A 56 -3.29 -14.58 -2.07
N TRP A 57 -4.39 -13.98 -2.48
CA TRP A 57 -5.64 -14.71 -2.77
C TRP A 57 -5.82 -15.04 -4.26
N MET A 58 -5.23 -14.26 -5.19
CA MET A 58 -5.33 -14.51 -6.63
C MET A 58 -4.51 -15.72 -7.07
N ASP A 59 -5.02 -16.49 -8.04
CA ASP A 59 -4.29 -17.63 -8.61
C ASP A 59 -2.93 -17.21 -9.20
N ILE A 60 -2.84 -16.03 -9.81
CA ILE A 60 -1.60 -15.48 -10.37
C ILE A 60 -0.56 -15.12 -9.29
N GLU A 61 -1.01 -14.63 -8.14
CA GLU A 61 -0.16 -14.34 -6.97
C GLU A 61 0.46 -15.64 -6.43
N LYS A 62 -0.38 -16.66 -6.27
CA LYS A 62 0.04 -18.00 -5.80
C LYS A 62 1.02 -18.69 -6.75
N GLU A 63 0.78 -18.56 -8.06
CA GLU A 63 1.66 -19.17 -9.08
C GLU A 63 3.03 -18.46 -9.18
N ARG A 64 3.04 -17.13 -9.09
CA ARG A 64 4.24 -16.30 -9.26
C ARG A 64 4.98 -16.04 -7.96
N GLY A 65 4.30 -16.15 -6.80
CA GLY A 65 4.83 -15.80 -5.49
C GLY A 65 5.07 -14.30 -5.34
N ILE A 66 4.25 -13.48 -5.99
CA ILE A 66 4.28 -12.01 -5.90
C ILE A 66 2.88 -11.49 -5.66
N SER A 67 2.73 -10.52 -4.75
CA SER A 67 1.46 -9.82 -4.54
C SER A 67 1.21 -8.85 -5.70
N VAL A 68 0.02 -8.90 -6.26
CA VAL A 68 -0.44 -8.11 -7.42
C VAL A 68 -1.37 -6.98 -6.98
N THR A 69 -2.18 -7.24 -5.95
CA THR A 69 -3.13 -6.27 -5.40
C THR A 69 -2.89 -6.09 -3.91
N SER A 70 -3.25 -4.90 -3.40
CA SER A 70 -3.22 -4.64 -1.95
C SER A 70 -4.29 -5.48 -1.24
N SER A 71 -3.97 -5.97 -0.06
CA SER A 71 -4.91 -6.66 0.84
C SER A 71 -5.16 -5.82 2.08
N VAL A 72 -6.39 -5.86 2.59
CA VAL A 72 -6.78 -5.23 3.86
C VAL A 72 -6.97 -6.33 4.89
N LEU A 73 -6.27 -6.22 6.01
CA LEU A 73 -6.29 -7.18 7.10
C LEU A 73 -6.60 -6.45 8.40
N GLN A 74 -7.59 -6.92 9.15
CA GLN A 74 -8.01 -6.30 10.41
C GLN A 74 -7.98 -7.31 11.54
N PHE A 75 -7.44 -6.91 12.69
CA PHE A 75 -7.42 -7.73 13.90
C PHE A 75 -7.35 -6.86 15.16
N THR A 76 -7.52 -7.48 16.32
CA THR A 76 -7.34 -6.82 17.63
C THR A 76 -6.13 -7.38 18.34
N TYR A 77 -5.27 -6.52 18.88
CA TYR A 77 -4.10 -6.90 19.66
C TYR A 77 -3.88 -5.91 20.81
N ASN A 78 -3.77 -6.41 22.04
CA ASN A 78 -3.57 -5.60 23.26
C ASN A 78 -4.54 -4.41 23.38
N GLY A 79 -5.79 -4.60 23.00
CA GLY A 79 -6.82 -3.54 23.05
C GLY A 79 -6.81 -2.56 21.87
N ALA A 80 -5.81 -2.61 20.99
CA ALA A 80 -5.80 -1.85 19.76
C ALA A 80 -6.51 -2.59 18.63
N CYS A 81 -7.32 -1.88 17.83
CA CYS A 81 -7.85 -2.36 16.56
C CYS A 81 -6.85 -1.98 15.47
N VAL A 82 -6.30 -2.97 14.80
CA VAL A 82 -5.20 -2.81 13.85
C VAL A 82 -5.68 -3.12 12.46
N ASN A 83 -5.44 -2.21 11.53
CA ASN A 83 -5.70 -2.36 10.11
C ASN A 83 -4.35 -2.39 9.37
N ILE A 84 -3.99 -3.53 8.79
CA ILE A 84 -2.82 -3.66 7.92
C ILE A 84 -3.27 -3.52 6.46
N LEU A 85 -2.58 -2.65 5.74
CA LEU A 85 -2.67 -2.51 4.31
C LEU A 85 -1.44 -3.16 3.70
N ASP A 86 -1.55 -4.42 3.29
CA ASP A 86 -0.46 -5.14 2.62
C ASP A 86 -0.41 -4.71 1.15
N THR A 87 0.68 -4.05 0.72
CA THR A 87 0.81 -3.47 -0.62
C THR A 87 1.59 -4.39 -1.56
N PRO A 88 1.37 -4.34 -2.90
CA PRO A 88 2.25 -5.03 -3.83
C PRO A 88 3.69 -4.52 -3.72
N GLY A 89 4.68 -5.43 -3.72
CA GLY A 89 6.10 -5.05 -3.71
C GLY A 89 6.65 -4.70 -5.09
N HIS A 90 6.04 -5.20 -6.17
CA HIS A 90 6.56 -5.04 -7.53
C HIS A 90 6.22 -3.64 -8.10
N GLN A 91 7.20 -3.04 -8.80
CA GLN A 91 7.08 -1.69 -9.35
C GLN A 91 5.90 -1.52 -10.34
N ASP A 92 5.53 -2.57 -11.06
CA ASP A 92 4.41 -2.54 -12.01
C ASP A 92 3.07 -2.24 -11.33
N PHE A 93 2.96 -2.46 -10.02
CA PHE A 93 1.76 -2.20 -9.21
C PHE A 93 1.91 -1.00 -8.26
N SER A 94 2.85 -0.10 -8.54
CA SER A 94 3.14 1.08 -7.71
C SER A 94 1.94 2.01 -7.56
N GLU A 95 1.05 2.09 -8.53
CA GLU A 95 -0.17 2.90 -8.47
C GLU A 95 -1.16 2.37 -7.42
N ASP A 96 -1.33 1.04 -7.30
CA ASP A 96 -2.14 0.44 -6.24
C ASP A 96 -1.53 0.68 -4.86
N THR A 97 -0.20 0.58 -4.75
CA THR A 97 0.54 0.92 -3.51
C THR A 97 0.32 2.38 -3.12
N TYR A 98 0.39 3.31 -4.07
CA TYR A 98 0.15 4.72 -3.80
C TYR A 98 -1.27 4.98 -3.28
N ARG A 99 -2.29 4.43 -3.95
CA ARG A 99 -3.69 4.56 -3.52
C ARG A 99 -3.91 4.02 -2.12
N THR A 100 -3.29 2.89 -1.83
CA THR A 100 -3.35 2.24 -0.51
C THR A 100 -2.67 3.08 0.57
N LEU A 101 -1.53 3.71 0.27
CA LEU A 101 -0.86 4.65 1.17
C LEU A 101 -1.71 5.87 1.51
N MET A 102 -2.62 6.28 0.61
CA MET A 102 -3.57 7.37 0.91
C MET A 102 -4.50 7.05 2.07
N ALA A 103 -4.79 5.76 2.32
CA ALA A 103 -5.66 5.31 3.38
C ALA A 103 -4.91 4.98 4.69
N ALA A 104 -3.57 5.06 4.71
CA ALA A 104 -2.74 4.73 5.87
C ALA A 104 -2.41 5.95 6.73
N ASP A 105 -2.30 5.74 8.05
CA ASP A 105 -1.84 6.73 9.01
C ASP A 105 -0.33 6.63 9.27
N ALA A 106 0.27 5.46 9.04
CA ALA A 106 1.69 5.19 9.13
C ALA A 106 2.13 4.19 8.06
N ALA A 107 3.42 4.05 7.84
CA ALA A 107 4.00 3.04 6.96
C ALA A 107 5.09 2.26 7.69
N VAL A 108 5.13 0.94 7.48
CA VAL A 108 6.24 0.07 7.87
C VAL A 108 7.07 -0.22 6.62
N MET A 109 8.27 0.30 6.59
CA MET A 109 9.22 0.10 5.50
C MET A 109 10.11 -1.09 5.83
N VAL A 110 9.98 -2.17 5.04
CA VAL A 110 10.78 -3.38 5.21
C VAL A 110 12.01 -3.32 4.31
N ILE A 111 13.19 -3.43 4.92
CA ILE A 111 14.50 -3.41 4.26
C ILE A 111 15.18 -4.77 4.43
N ASP A 112 15.79 -5.29 3.37
CA ASP A 112 16.62 -6.49 3.40
C ASP A 112 17.99 -6.15 4.03
N GLY A 113 18.32 -6.77 5.17
CA GLY A 113 19.56 -6.48 5.90
C GLY A 113 20.85 -6.76 5.11
N ALA A 114 20.81 -7.63 4.10
CA ALA A 114 21.96 -7.88 3.23
C ALA A 114 22.08 -6.88 2.07
N LYS A 115 20.94 -6.35 1.58
CA LYS A 115 20.89 -5.50 0.38
C LYS A 115 20.83 -4.00 0.69
N GLY A 116 20.24 -3.61 1.83
CA GLY A 116 20.04 -2.21 2.19
C GLY A 116 18.90 -1.55 1.41
N VAL A 117 19.05 -0.26 1.08
CA VAL A 117 18.00 0.56 0.44
C VAL A 117 17.96 0.36 -1.07
N GLU A 118 16.95 -0.37 -1.55
CA GLU A 118 16.78 -0.69 -2.97
C GLU A 118 15.89 0.34 -3.70
N ALA A 119 15.91 0.32 -5.03
CA ALA A 119 15.29 1.35 -5.88
C ALA A 119 13.78 1.56 -5.62
N GLN A 120 13.01 0.48 -5.41
CA GLN A 120 11.58 0.59 -5.14
C GLN A 120 11.31 1.21 -3.75
N THR A 121 12.14 0.89 -2.76
CA THR A 121 12.07 1.50 -1.43
C THR A 121 12.19 3.02 -1.51
N LYS A 122 13.14 3.55 -2.31
CA LYS A 122 13.31 4.99 -2.53
C LYS A 122 12.07 5.66 -3.12
N LYS A 123 11.44 5.01 -4.11
CA LYS A 123 10.21 5.52 -4.75
C LYS A 123 9.07 5.61 -3.74
N LEU A 124 8.85 4.54 -2.97
CA LEU A 124 7.77 4.47 -1.98
C LEU A 124 8.01 5.41 -0.79
N PHE A 125 9.25 5.52 -0.33
CA PHE A 125 9.64 6.49 0.68
C PHE A 125 9.26 7.92 0.27
N LYS A 126 9.61 8.32 -0.97
CA LYS A 126 9.27 9.64 -1.50
C LYS A 126 7.75 9.90 -1.46
N VAL A 127 6.93 8.89 -1.75
CA VAL A 127 5.47 9.00 -1.64
C VAL A 127 5.04 9.25 -0.20
N CYS A 128 5.59 8.50 0.76
CA CYS A 128 5.28 8.69 2.19
C CYS A 128 5.66 10.10 2.66
N THR A 129 6.85 10.59 2.27
CA THR A 129 7.33 11.93 2.64
C THR A 129 6.44 13.03 2.08
N LEU A 130 6.05 12.94 0.79
CA LEU A 130 5.14 13.91 0.15
C LEU A 130 3.76 13.96 0.83
N ARG A 131 3.38 12.89 1.52
CA ARG A 131 2.11 12.76 2.23
C ARG A 131 2.24 12.93 3.74
N HIS A 132 3.44 13.23 4.23
CA HIS A 132 3.73 13.34 5.67
C HIS A 132 3.27 12.10 6.46
N ILE A 133 3.46 10.90 5.86
CA ILE A 133 3.15 9.63 6.51
C ILE A 133 4.36 9.23 7.36
N PRO A 134 4.23 9.06 8.68
CA PRO A 134 5.29 8.55 9.53
C PRO A 134 5.78 7.18 9.08
N ILE A 135 7.10 6.99 9.05
CA ILE A 135 7.72 5.76 8.57
C ILE A 135 8.43 5.06 9.73
N PHE A 136 8.16 3.77 9.87
CA PHE A 136 8.85 2.86 10.78
C PHE A 136 9.67 1.89 9.94
N THR A 137 10.94 1.77 10.21
CA THR A 137 11.84 0.90 9.43
C THR A 137 11.98 -0.46 10.11
N PHE A 138 11.79 -1.55 9.37
CA PHE A 138 12.08 -2.90 9.83
C PHE A 138 13.17 -3.52 8.95
N VAL A 139 14.39 -3.65 9.50
CA VAL A 139 15.52 -4.32 8.86
C VAL A 139 15.36 -5.83 9.06
N ASN A 140 15.01 -6.50 7.98
CA ASN A 140 14.59 -7.90 7.95
C ASN A 140 15.71 -8.83 7.46
N LYS A 141 15.52 -10.12 7.66
CA LYS A 141 16.38 -11.22 7.19
C LYS A 141 17.73 -11.30 7.90
N LEU A 142 17.78 -10.96 9.16
CA LEU A 142 19.00 -11.15 9.96
C LEU A 142 19.33 -12.63 10.23
N ASP A 143 18.45 -13.57 9.84
CA ASP A 143 18.73 -15.01 9.74
C ASP A 143 19.72 -15.35 8.61
N HIS A 144 20.04 -14.41 7.74
CA HIS A 144 21.12 -14.44 6.75
C HIS A 144 22.22 -13.47 7.15
N GLU A 145 23.42 -13.65 6.56
CA GLU A 145 24.52 -12.69 6.70
C GLU A 145 24.02 -11.30 6.25
N ALA A 146 24.04 -10.37 7.18
CA ALA A 146 23.61 -8.99 6.97
C ALA A 146 24.82 -8.05 6.95
N ARG A 147 24.62 -6.87 6.41
CA ARG A 147 25.60 -5.78 6.51
C ARG A 147 25.63 -5.25 7.95
N ASP A 148 26.68 -4.51 8.25
CA ASP A 148 26.81 -3.85 9.55
C ASP A 148 25.59 -2.95 9.85
N PRO A 149 24.99 -3.03 11.03
CA PRO A 149 23.80 -2.24 11.38
C PRO A 149 24.02 -0.74 11.33
N PHE A 150 25.22 -0.23 11.70
CA PHE A 150 25.54 1.19 11.60
C PHE A 150 25.60 1.64 10.14
N GLU A 151 26.25 0.85 9.26
CA GLU A 151 26.29 1.15 7.81
C GLU A 151 24.88 1.16 7.20
N LEU A 152 23.99 0.25 7.63
CA LEU A 152 22.61 0.21 7.14
C LEU A 152 21.82 1.44 7.57
N MET A 153 21.99 1.90 8.81
CA MET A 153 21.35 3.12 9.31
C MET A 153 21.88 4.35 8.57
N GLU A 154 23.21 4.47 8.43
CA GLU A 154 23.84 5.56 7.66
C GLU A 154 23.34 5.58 6.20
N GLU A 155 23.20 4.41 5.55
CA GLU A 155 22.64 4.34 4.19
C GLU A 155 21.19 4.81 4.16
N ILE A 156 20.34 4.40 5.11
CA ILE A 156 18.94 4.84 5.19
C ILE A 156 18.90 6.37 5.30
N GLU A 157 19.67 6.95 6.17
CA GLU A 157 19.73 8.40 6.40
C GLU A 157 20.22 9.17 5.18
N ASN A 158 21.34 8.73 4.61
CA ASN A 158 21.94 9.41 3.45
C ASN A 158 21.11 9.27 2.17
N VAL A 159 20.50 8.10 1.96
CA VAL A 159 19.77 7.81 0.72
C VAL A 159 18.33 8.33 0.76
N LEU A 160 17.69 8.26 1.91
CA LEU A 160 16.28 8.65 2.08
C LEU A 160 16.14 10.08 2.64
N GLY A 161 17.16 10.60 3.33
CA GLY A 161 17.11 11.92 3.93
C GLY A 161 16.21 12.00 5.17
N ILE A 162 16.12 10.91 5.93
CA ILE A 162 15.37 10.81 7.19
C ILE A 162 16.29 10.29 8.28
N ASN A 163 16.28 10.90 9.45
CA ASN A 163 17.03 10.39 10.59
C ASN A 163 16.43 9.06 11.07
N THR A 164 17.27 8.20 11.63
CA THR A 164 16.87 6.92 12.20
C THR A 164 17.16 6.87 13.70
N TYR A 165 16.31 6.13 14.43
CA TYR A 165 16.53 5.81 15.83
C TYR A 165 16.36 4.30 16.03
N PRO A 166 17.44 3.56 16.37
CA PRO A 166 17.33 2.14 16.61
C PRO A 166 16.56 1.88 17.91
N MET A 167 15.40 1.26 17.80
CA MET A 167 14.58 0.85 18.94
C MET A 167 15.14 -0.39 19.59
N ASN A 168 15.65 -1.30 18.79
CA ASN A 168 16.41 -2.46 19.23
C ASN A 168 17.72 -2.56 18.45
N TRP A 169 18.65 -3.37 18.94
CA TRP A 169 19.93 -3.62 18.30
C TRP A 169 20.15 -5.12 18.08
N PRO A 170 20.58 -5.58 16.90
CA PRO A 170 20.71 -6.99 16.62
C PRO A 170 21.93 -7.60 17.32
N ILE A 171 21.81 -8.83 17.79
CA ILE A 171 22.88 -9.60 18.40
C ILE A 171 23.34 -10.67 17.43
N GLY A 172 24.35 -10.33 16.63
CA GLY A 172 24.84 -11.15 15.53
C GLY A 172 23.96 -11.09 14.28
N SER A 173 24.35 -11.84 13.25
CA SER A 173 23.60 -12.05 12.02
C SER A 173 23.84 -13.44 11.45
N GLY A 174 23.04 -13.89 10.49
CA GLY A 174 23.14 -15.21 9.90
C GLY A 174 22.99 -16.32 10.96
N ARG A 175 23.95 -17.24 10.97
CA ARG A 175 23.96 -18.35 11.95
C ARG A 175 24.21 -17.89 13.38
N ASN A 176 24.76 -16.70 13.56
CA ASN A 176 25.08 -16.13 14.86
C ASN A 176 23.97 -15.18 15.36
N PHE A 177 22.85 -15.03 14.66
CA PHE A 177 21.74 -14.21 15.11
C PHE A 177 21.08 -14.87 16.32
N ARG A 178 21.27 -14.29 17.52
CA ARG A 178 20.83 -14.83 18.81
C ARG A 178 19.64 -14.10 19.41
N GLY A 179 19.47 -12.82 19.07
CA GLY A 179 18.45 -12.00 19.67
C GLY A 179 18.57 -10.54 19.30
N VAL A 180 17.89 -9.72 20.06
CA VAL A 180 17.97 -8.26 19.97
C VAL A 180 18.12 -7.66 21.35
N PHE A 181 18.82 -6.55 21.44
CA PHE A 181 18.88 -5.71 22.63
C PHE A 181 17.82 -4.61 22.50
N ASP A 182 16.87 -4.56 23.42
CA ASP A 182 15.86 -3.50 23.49
C ASP A 182 16.45 -2.26 24.18
N ARG A 183 16.57 -1.16 23.44
CA ARG A 183 17.15 0.08 23.95
C ARG A 183 16.27 0.81 24.97
N GLN A 184 14.95 0.59 24.95
CA GLN A 184 14.03 1.25 25.87
C GLN A 184 14.04 0.58 27.24
N THR A 185 13.98 -0.74 27.26
CA THR A 185 13.98 -1.53 28.51
C THR A 185 15.37 -1.87 28.99
N ARG A 186 16.39 -1.76 28.14
CA ARG A 186 17.79 -2.14 28.38
C ARG A 186 17.95 -3.65 28.65
N HIS A 187 17.03 -4.47 28.11
CA HIS A 187 17.08 -5.93 28.20
C HIS A 187 17.53 -6.57 26.88
N VAL A 188 18.22 -7.69 27.00
CA VAL A 188 18.46 -8.61 25.88
C VAL A 188 17.28 -9.53 25.74
N ILE A 189 16.72 -9.62 24.54
CA ILE A 189 15.67 -10.57 24.19
C ILE A 189 16.33 -11.64 23.32
N ALA A 190 16.66 -12.78 23.90
CA ALA A 190 17.20 -13.92 23.19
C ALA A 190 16.09 -14.85 22.71
N PHE A 191 16.28 -15.46 21.54
CA PHE A 191 15.30 -16.32 20.92
C PHE A 191 15.72 -17.78 21.04
N GLU A 192 14.82 -18.63 21.53
CA GLU A 192 15.03 -20.06 21.57
C GLU A 192 14.77 -20.70 20.21
N GLY A 193 15.70 -21.48 19.69
CA GLY A 193 15.56 -22.25 18.44
C GLY A 193 16.78 -22.20 17.53
N ASP A 194 16.76 -22.99 16.47
CA ASP A 194 17.90 -23.15 15.53
C ASP A 194 18.13 -21.95 14.59
N GLY A 195 17.35 -20.86 14.71
CA GLY A 195 17.55 -19.63 13.94
C GLY A 195 17.46 -19.74 12.41
N HIS A 196 17.25 -20.94 11.86
CA HIS A 196 17.30 -21.22 10.42
C HIS A 196 16.02 -21.85 9.86
N ALA A 197 15.11 -22.29 10.71
CA ALA A 197 13.86 -22.92 10.27
C ALA A 197 12.78 -21.84 10.08
N ASN A 198 11.97 -21.99 9.03
CA ASN A 198 10.76 -21.20 8.90
C ASN A 198 9.84 -21.48 10.10
N ALA A 199 9.83 -20.56 11.06
CA ALA A 199 9.03 -20.70 12.26
C ALA A 199 7.54 -20.47 11.91
N THR A 200 6.77 -21.54 11.89
CA THR A 200 5.32 -21.49 11.65
C THR A 200 4.49 -21.21 12.90
N LYS A 201 5.15 -21.14 14.08
CA LYS A 201 4.56 -20.87 15.39
C LYS A 201 5.36 -19.76 16.09
N LYS A 202 4.76 -19.19 17.14
CA LYS A 202 5.46 -18.23 18.01
C LYS A 202 6.73 -18.86 18.59
N VAL A 203 7.79 -18.05 18.66
CA VAL A 203 9.08 -18.45 19.24
C VAL A 203 9.09 -18.02 20.70
N ALA A 204 9.68 -18.83 21.58
CA ALA A 204 9.89 -18.47 22.97
C ALA A 204 10.99 -17.41 23.06
N GLU A 205 10.77 -16.40 23.89
CA GLU A 205 11.69 -15.31 24.15
C GLU A 205 12.20 -15.45 25.60
N VAL A 206 13.50 -15.25 25.79
CA VAL A 206 14.14 -15.17 27.10
C VAL A 206 14.67 -13.76 27.27
N GLU A 207 14.13 -13.05 28.27
CA GLU A 207 14.59 -11.71 28.60
C GLU A 207 15.66 -11.79 29.69
N ALA A 208 16.77 -11.06 29.54
CA ALA A 208 17.83 -10.95 30.52
C ALA A 208 18.35 -9.50 30.61
N GLU A 209 18.71 -9.06 31.81
CA GLU A 209 19.38 -7.78 31.99
C GLU A 209 20.81 -7.83 31.41
N LEU A 210 21.31 -6.71 30.90
CA LEU A 210 22.63 -6.63 30.27
C LEU A 210 23.79 -7.08 31.16
N GLY A 211 23.65 -6.96 32.49
CA GLY A 211 24.64 -7.41 33.48
C GLY A 211 24.41 -8.79 34.03
N ASP A 212 23.50 -9.60 33.49
CA ASP A 212 23.21 -10.94 33.98
C ASP A 212 24.41 -11.87 33.74
N PRO A 213 24.87 -12.63 34.79
CA PRO A 213 25.97 -13.57 34.63
C PRO A 213 25.74 -14.68 33.59
N SER A 214 24.50 -14.97 33.24
CA SER A 214 24.14 -15.97 32.22
C SER A 214 24.25 -15.44 30.78
N MET A 215 24.60 -14.18 30.58
CA MET A 215 24.60 -13.52 29.25
C MET A 215 25.51 -14.25 28.25
N ASP A 216 26.73 -14.65 28.70
CA ASP A 216 27.67 -15.39 27.85
C ASP A 216 27.14 -16.77 27.45
N GLU A 217 26.36 -17.43 28.31
CA GLU A 217 25.69 -18.69 27.97
C GLU A 217 24.52 -18.47 27.00
N LEU A 218 23.83 -17.34 27.13
CA LEU A 218 22.63 -17.05 26.37
C LEU A 218 22.93 -16.62 24.93
N ILE A 219 23.89 -15.72 24.73
CA ILE A 219 24.22 -15.13 23.44
C ILE A 219 25.63 -15.43 22.93
N GLY A 220 26.51 -15.97 23.75
CA GLY A 220 27.92 -16.25 23.48
C GLY A 220 28.85 -15.08 23.82
N GLU A 221 30.07 -15.38 24.30
CA GLU A 221 31.04 -14.37 24.76
C GLU A 221 31.38 -13.32 23.70
N GLU A 222 31.56 -13.73 22.43
CA GLU A 222 31.87 -12.83 21.33
C GLU A 222 30.73 -11.85 21.04
N ASN A 223 29.49 -12.35 20.96
CA ASN A 223 28.31 -11.52 20.74
C ASN A 223 28.08 -10.57 21.93
N HIS A 224 28.30 -11.03 23.16
CA HIS A 224 28.14 -10.18 24.33
C HIS A 224 29.16 -9.02 24.32
N LYS A 225 30.42 -9.30 24.01
CA LYS A 225 31.44 -8.26 23.88
C LYS A 225 31.09 -7.24 22.78
N ASN A 226 30.75 -7.72 21.58
CA ASN A 226 30.39 -6.85 20.47
C ASN A 226 29.16 -5.99 20.80
N LEU A 227 28.16 -6.58 21.46
CA LEU A 227 26.96 -5.85 21.92
C LEU A 227 27.33 -4.72 22.90
N MET A 228 28.26 -4.97 23.84
CA MET A 228 28.71 -3.92 24.79
C MET A 228 29.41 -2.77 24.08
N ASP A 229 30.31 -3.08 23.12
CA ASP A 229 31.00 -2.08 22.31
C ASP A 229 30.01 -1.25 21.47
N ASP A 230 29.02 -1.89 20.84
CA ASP A 230 27.96 -1.25 20.05
C ASP A 230 27.05 -0.35 20.91
N ILE A 231 26.68 -0.81 22.12
CA ILE A 231 25.86 -0.01 23.06
C ILE A 231 26.62 1.25 23.50
N GLU A 232 27.93 1.14 23.79
CA GLU A 232 28.75 2.28 24.16
C GLU A 232 28.76 3.33 23.02
N LEU A 233 28.87 2.90 21.77
CA LEU A 233 28.78 3.79 20.60
C LEU A 233 27.39 4.43 20.45
N LEU A 234 26.31 3.65 20.60
CA LEU A 234 24.94 4.13 20.49
C LEU A 234 24.58 5.15 21.59
N ASP A 235 25.03 4.88 22.83
CA ASP A 235 24.80 5.78 23.96
C ASP A 235 25.69 7.04 23.85
N GLY A 236 26.89 6.90 23.26
CA GLY A 236 27.80 8.00 22.99
C GLY A 236 27.33 8.96 21.88
N ALA A 237 26.56 8.46 20.92
CA ALA A 237 25.96 9.28 19.86
C ALA A 237 24.91 10.26 20.40
N GLY A 238 24.31 9.97 21.56
CA GLY A 238 23.44 10.90 22.30
C GLY A 238 22.08 11.17 21.67
N ASP A 239 21.67 10.40 20.69
CA ASP A 239 20.35 10.55 20.05
C ASP A 239 19.24 10.09 21.01
N GLU A 240 18.24 10.96 21.19
CA GLU A 240 17.02 10.66 21.95
C GLU A 240 15.86 10.37 21.00
N LEU A 241 14.91 9.52 21.44
CA LEU A 241 13.69 9.25 20.70
C LEU A 241 12.76 10.46 20.75
N ASP A 242 12.74 11.25 19.70
CA ASP A 242 11.83 12.39 19.54
C ASP A 242 10.52 11.93 18.90
N LEU A 243 9.47 11.79 19.71
CA LEU A 243 8.14 11.35 19.26
C LEU A 243 7.48 12.34 18.30
N ASP A 244 7.70 13.65 18.48
CA ASP A 244 7.17 14.66 17.58
C ASP A 244 7.85 14.57 16.21
N ALA A 245 9.15 14.32 16.17
CA ALA A 245 9.88 14.06 14.94
C ALA A 245 9.41 12.78 14.22
N VAL A 246 9.04 11.72 14.98
CA VAL A 246 8.44 10.50 14.41
C VAL A 246 7.12 10.82 13.74
N VAL A 247 6.19 11.48 14.45
CA VAL A 247 4.86 11.82 13.92
C VAL A 247 4.96 12.77 12.71
N CYS A 248 5.93 13.67 12.71
CA CYS A 248 6.18 14.57 11.57
C CYS A 248 6.93 13.91 10.40
N GLY A 249 7.32 12.63 10.51
CA GLY A 249 8.04 11.90 9.46
C GLY A 249 9.49 12.38 9.26
N LYS A 250 10.12 12.96 10.29
CA LYS A 250 11.53 13.41 10.28
C LYS A 250 12.49 12.39 10.91
N LEU A 251 11.95 11.51 11.76
CA LEU A 251 12.67 10.44 12.44
C LEU A 251 11.95 9.13 12.19
N SER A 252 12.68 8.10 11.77
CA SER A 252 12.17 6.74 11.59
C SER A 252 12.66 5.84 12.73
N PRO A 253 11.77 5.35 13.62
CA PRO A 253 12.14 4.27 14.53
C PRO A 253 12.55 3.03 13.74
N ALA A 254 13.77 2.52 13.96
CA ALA A 254 14.34 1.39 13.26
C ALA A 254 14.34 0.14 14.16
N PHE A 255 13.91 -0.97 13.59
CA PHE A 255 13.84 -2.28 14.23
C PHE A 255 14.61 -3.29 13.41
N PHE A 256 15.30 -4.21 14.10
CA PHE A 256 16.06 -5.28 13.49
C PHE A 256 15.43 -6.64 13.85
N GLY A 257 15.37 -7.56 12.87
CA GLY A 257 14.79 -8.86 13.11
C GLY A 257 14.79 -9.79 11.90
N SER A 258 14.11 -10.92 12.04
CA SER A 258 13.85 -11.87 10.98
C SER A 258 12.38 -12.32 11.00
N ALA A 259 11.64 -11.91 9.97
CA ALA A 259 10.28 -12.38 9.80
C ALA A 259 10.22 -13.91 9.57
N LEU A 260 11.23 -14.50 8.92
CA LEU A 260 11.25 -15.94 8.64
C LEU A 260 11.29 -16.77 9.93
N THR A 261 12.14 -16.40 10.86
CA THR A 261 12.36 -17.11 12.12
C THR A 261 11.46 -16.62 13.26
N ASN A 262 10.69 -15.56 13.06
CA ASN A 262 9.89 -14.83 14.05
C ASN A 262 10.72 -14.00 15.05
N PHE A 263 12.02 -13.88 14.86
CA PHE A 263 12.88 -13.16 15.80
C PHE A 263 12.68 -11.65 15.68
N GLY A 264 12.41 -11.00 16.81
CA GLY A 264 12.17 -9.55 16.88
C GLY A 264 10.81 -9.07 16.36
N VAL A 265 9.93 -9.97 15.91
CA VAL A 265 8.62 -9.57 15.34
C VAL A 265 7.63 -9.14 16.42
N GLU A 266 7.54 -9.86 17.53
CA GLU A 266 6.62 -9.50 18.62
C GLU A 266 7.06 -8.22 19.34
N PRO A 267 8.35 -8.03 19.72
CA PRO A 267 8.85 -6.76 20.23
C PRO A 267 8.57 -5.58 19.27
N PHE A 268 8.82 -5.77 17.96
CA PHE A 268 8.46 -4.77 16.96
C PHE A 268 6.98 -4.41 17.01
N LEU A 269 6.07 -5.40 17.01
CA LEU A 269 4.62 -5.14 17.02
C LEU A 269 4.19 -4.36 18.26
N LYS A 270 4.69 -4.73 19.44
CA LYS A 270 4.39 -4.05 20.70
C LYS A 270 4.80 -2.59 20.67
N GLU A 271 6.05 -2.31 20.31
CA GLU A 271 6.59 -0.95 20.27
C GLU A 271 5.99 -0.12 19.11
N PHE A 272 5.81 -0.73 17.94
CA PHE A 272 5.13 -0.06 16.83
C PHE A 272 3.74 0.44 17.22
N LEU A 273 2.90 -0.40 17.87
CA LEU A 273 1.55 0.00 18.28
C LEU A 273 1.55 1.09 19.35
N ARG A 274 2.59 1.17 20.16
CA ARG A 274 2.78 2.25 21.15
C ARG A 274 3.11 3.58 20.49
N LEU A 275 3.95 3.55 19.45
CA LEU A 275 4.48 4.73 18.77
C LEU A 275 3.64 5.19 17.57
N ALA A 276 2.91 4.27 16.94
CA ALA A 276 2.13 4.57 15.74
C ALA A 276 1.02 5.58 16.04
N PRO A 277 0.79 6.56 15.15
CA PRO A 277 -0.23 7.58 15.35
C PRO A 277 -1.64 6.98 15.37
N THR A 278 -2.53 7.64 16.07
CA THR A 278 -3.98 7.47 15.95
C THR A 278 -4.47 8.01 14.60
N PRO A 279 -5.72 7.73 14.20
CA PRO A 279 -6.25 8.20 12.92
C PRO A 279 -6.08 9.70 12.71
N ARG A 280 -5.50 10.09 11.57
CA ARG A 280 -5.19 11.47 11.23
C ARG A 280 -6.39 12.20 10.65
N ALA A 281 -6.43 13.53 10.84
CA ALA A 281 -7.36 14.40 10.16
C ALA A 281 -7.00 14.50 8.65
N TYR A 282 -8.02 14.38 7.79
CA TYR A 282 -7.91 14.64 6.36
C TYR A 282 -8.49 16.01 6.02
N THR A 283 -7.93 16.69 5.04
CA THR A 283 -8.41 18.03 4.64
C THR A 283 -9.66 17.93 3.79
N ASP A 284 -10.68 18.71 4.15
CA ASP A 284 -11.86 18.92 3.31
C ASP A 284 -11.53 19.92 2.19
N THR A 285 -11.63 19.48 0.93
CA THR A 285 -11.32 20.35 -0.23
C THR A 285 -12.31 21.47 -0.45
N LEU A 286 -13.52 21.38 0.13
CA LEU A 286 -14.54 22.44 0.01
C LEU A 286 -14.24 23.63 0.93
N THR A 287 -13.59 23.39 2.07
CA THR A 287 -13.33 24.41 3.08
C THR A 287 -11.85 24.66 3.36
N SER A 288 -10.98 23.77 2.87
CA SER A 288 -9.54 23.74 3.18
C SER A 288 -9.22 23.53 4.67
N GLU A 289 -10.19 23.03 5.45
CA GLU A 289 -10.03 22.77 6.89
C GLU A 289 -9.81 21.27 7.15
N PRO A 290 -9.07 20.91 8.21
CA PRO A 290 -8.95 19.51 8.63
C PRO A 290 -10.28 19.02 9.20
N VAL A 291 -10.66 17.80 8.86
CA VAL A 291 -11.84 17.10 9.39
C VAL A 291 -11.42 16.32 10.63
N ASP A 292 -11.95 16.69 11.78
CA ASP A 292 -11.68 15.99 13.04
C ASP A 292 -12.22 14.55 12.97
N PRO A 293 -11.36 13.51 13.17
CA PRO A 293 -11.82 12.13 13.23
C PRO A 293 -12.90 11.86 14.28
N CYS A 294 -12.92 12.61 15.37
CA CYS A 294 -13.86 12.46 16.49
C CYS A 294 -15.21 13.18 16.31
N ARG A 295 -15.47 13.83 15.14
CA ARG A 295 -16.80 14.40 14.90
C ARG A 295 -17.85 13.30 14.76
N ASP A 296 -19.10 13.60 15.10
CA ASP A 296 -20.21 12.63 15.07
C ASP A 296 -20.59 12.17 13.67
N ASP A 297 -20.49 13.07 12.68
CA ASP A 297 -20.86 12.76 11.29
C ASP A 297 -19.83 11.79 10.67
N PHE A 298 -20.34 10.69 10.12
CA PHE A 298 -19.55 9.75 9.32
C PHE A 298 -19.05 10.41 8.03
N SER A 299 -17.78 10.20 7.72
CA SER A 299 -17.24 10.47 6.38
C SER A 299 -16.08 9.54 6.06
N GLY A 300 -15.89 9.28 4.76
CA GLY A 300 -14.80 8.45 4.28
C GLY A 300 -14.62 8.59 2.78
N PHE A 301 -13.52 8.06 2.26
CA PHE A 301 -13.24 8.04 0.82
C PHE A 301 -12.91 6.64 0.32
N VAL A 302 -13.26 6.39 -0.93
CA VAL A 302 -12.97 5.15 -1.65
C VAL A 302 -11.52 5.19 -2.13
N PHE A 303 -10.65 4.30 -1.63
CA PHE A 303 -9.27 4.23 -2.09
C PHE A 303 -9.01 3.04 -3.00
N LYS A 304 -9.88 2.03 -2.97
CA LYS A 304 -9.75 0.82 -3.76
C LYS A 304 -11.13 0.28 -4.14
N ILE A 305 -11.23 -0.29 -5.34
CA ILE A 305 -12.40 -1.03 -5.81
C ILE A 305 -11.91 -2.40 -6.27
N GLN A 306 -12.66 -3.43 -5.96
CA GLN A 306 -12.35 -4.79 -6.37
C GLN A 306 -13.61 -5.53 -6.77
N ALA A 307 -13.60 -6.15 -7.96
CA ALA A 307 -14.68 -6.98 -8.47
C ALA A 307 -14.28 -8.46 -8.47
N ASN A 308 -15.30 -9.33 -8.54
CA ASN A 308 -15.16 -10.77 -8.76
C ASN A 308 -14.22 -11.49 -7.77
N MET A 309 -14.17 -11.05 -6.50
CA MET A 309 -13.37 -11.72 -5.46
C MET A 309 -13.87 -13.16 -5.21
N ASP A 310 -15.17 -13.39 -5.28
CA ASP A 310 -15.76 -14.74 -5.25
C ASP A 310 -16.01 -15.22 -6.69
N LYS A 311 -15.41 -16.36 -7.06
CA LYS A 311 -15.59 -16.97 -8.40
C LYS A 311 -17.05 -17.34 -8.71
N ASN A 312 -17.89 -17.53 -7.67
CA ASN A 312 -19.29 -17.91 -7.79
C ASN A 312 -20.25 -16.72 -7.80
N HIS A 313 -19.82 -15.59 -7.28
CA HIS A 313 -20.63 -14.37 -7.17
C HIS A 313 -19.93 -13.21 -7.86
N ARG A 314 -20.60 -12.58 -8.82
CA ARG A 314 -20.13 -11.34 -9.45
C ARG A 314 -20.48 -10.18 -8.53
N ASP A 315 -19.64 -9.97 -7.53
CA ASP A 315 -19.75 -8.85 -6.61
C ASP A 315 -18.64 -7.84 -6.87
N ARG A 316 -18.90 -6.61 -6.49
CA ARG A 316 -17.98 -5.50 -6.52
C ARG A 316 -18.00 -4.81 -5.17
N ILE A 317 -16.82 -4.58 -4.62
CA ILE A 317 -16.63 -3.99 -3.30
C ILE A 317 -15.80 -2.72 -3.46
N ALA A 318 -16.30 -1.62 -2.89
CA ALA A 318 -15.56 -0.38 -2.71
C ALA A 318 -14.99 -0.33 -1.29
N PHE A 319 -13.67 -0.27 -1.16
CA PHE A 319 -12.99 -0.13 0.12
C PHE A 319 -12.93 1.34 0.50
N VAL A 320 -13.57 1.65 1.60
CA VAL A 320 -13.68 3.00 2.15
C VAL A 320 -12.83 3.15 3.39
N ARG A 321 -11.91 4.09 3.41
CA ARG A 321 -11.25 4.57 4.60
C ARG A 321 -12.20 5.51 5.33
N ILE A 322 -12.56 5.18 6.57
CA ILE A 322 -13.36 6.07 7.44
C ILE A 322 -12.44 7.15 7.99
N CYS A 323 -12.78 8.41 7.72
CA CYS A 323 -12.00 9.59 8.14
C CYS A 323 -12.58 10.30 9.33
N SER A 324 -13.90 10.21 9.56
CA SER A 324 -14.56 10.77 10.74
C SER A 324 -15.79 9.99 11.17
N GLY A 325 -16.10 10.06 12.44
CA GLY A 325 -17.32 9.53 13.02
C GLY A 325 -17.39 8.01 13.02
N LYS A 326 -18.62 7.52 12.94
CA LYS A 326 -18.98 6.12 13.04
C LYS A 326 -19.78 5.68 11.83
N PHE A 327 -19.37 4.56 11.21
CA PHE A 327 -20.17 3.82 10.25
C PHE A 327 -21.14 2.90 11.00
N GLU A 328 -22.40 2.86 10.60
CA GLU A 328 -23.40 1.88 11.03
C GLU A 328 -24.05 1.20 9.83
N ARG A 329 -24.19 -0.11 9.89
CA ARG A 329 -24.83 -0.87 8.82
C ARG A 329 -26.25 -0.39 8.57
N GLY A 330 -26.57 -0.07 7.32
CA GLY A 330 -27.90 0.40 6.94
C GLY A 330 -28.11 1.90 7.12
N MET A 331 -27.09 2.65 7.52
CA MET A 331 -27.18 4.11 7.61
C MET A 331 -27.41 4.77 6.25
N ASP A 332 -28.06 5.94 6.28
CA ASP A 332 -28.20 6.79 5.11
C ASP A 332 -26.95 7.66 4.97
N ALA A 333 -26.43 7.76 3.76
CA ALA A 333 -25.25 8.54 3.41
C ALA A 333 -25.44 9.32 2.11
N PHE A 334 -24.51 10.18 1.80
CA PHE A 334 -24.47 10.98 0.58
C PHE A 334 -23.18 10.71 -0.19
N HIS A 335 -23.30 10.34 -1.45
CA HIS A 335 -22.19 10.20 -2.38
C HIS A 335 -21.94 11.56 -3.03
N VAL A 336 -20.82 12.20 -2.67
CA VAL A 336 -20.55 13.60 -2.98
C VAL A 336 -20.38 13.82 -4.47
N GLN A 337 -19.48 13.08 -5.12
CA GLN A 337 -19.20 13.21 -6.56
C GLN A 337 -20.40 12.82 -7.43
N GLY A 338 -21.17 11.82 -6.99
CA GLY A 338 -22.40 11.40 -7.67
C GLY A 338 -23.62 12.25 -7.36
N ASN A 339 -23.52 13.22 -6.45
CA ASN A 339 -24.60 14.09 -5.98
C ASN A 339 -25.91 13.34 -5.67
N ARG A 340 -25.81 12.24 -4.92
CA ARG A 340 -26.97 11.38 -4.65
C ARG A 340 -26.95 10.81 -3.23
N LYS A 341 -28.14 10.59 -2.70
CA LYS A 341 -28.34 9.84 -1.46
C LYS A 341 -28.22 8.34 -1.74
N LEU A 342 -27.66 7.61 -0.80
CA LEU A 342 -27.54 6.16 -0.85
C LEU A 342 -27.68 5.57 0.56
N ARG A 343 -28.00 4.29 0.63
CA ARG A 343 -28.05 3.55 1.89
C ARG A 343 -26.90 2.56 1.93
N LEU A 344 -26.08 2.61 2.98
CA LEU A 344 -24.95 1.72 3.20
C LEU A 344 -25.44 0.40 3.81
N ALA A 345 -26.08 -0.45 2.97
CA ALA A 345 -26.83 -1.62 3.43
C ALA A 345 -25.93 -2.70 4.04
N THR A 346 -24.71 -2.88 3.54
CA THR A 346 -23.78 -3.93 3.99
C THR A 346 -22.37 -3.36 4.07
N GLY A 347 -21.80 -3.40 5.27
CA GLY A 347 -20.38 -3.21 5.49
C GLY A 347 -19.72 -4.57 5.70
N THR A 348 -18.55 -4.78 5.13
CA THR A 348 -17.75 -5.99 5.33
C THR A 348 -16.35 -5.59 5.78
N SER A 349 -15.83 -6.26 6.82
CA SER A 349 -14.41 -6.30 7.07
C SER A 349 -13.81 -7.48 6.29
N MET A 350 -12.57 -7.33 5.90
CA MET A 350 -11.87 -8.33 5.13
C MET A 350 -10.72 -8.89 5.97
N MET A 351 -10.64 -10.20 6.05
CA MET A 351 -9.45 -10.91 6.49
C MET A 351 -9.01 -11.78 5.30
N ALA A 352 -8.36 -11.13 4.34
CA ALA A 352 -8.01 -11.70 3.03
C ALA A 352 -9.25 -12.24 2.26
N ASP A 353 -9.46 -13.55 2.22
CA ASP A 353 -10.59 -14.18 1.53
C ASP A 353 -11.88 -14.23 2.38
N ASP A 354 -11.74 -14.16 3.71
CA ASP A 354 -12.88 -14.24 4.61
C ASP A 354 -13.56 -12.88 4.79
N ARG A 355 -14.88 -12.86 4.59
CA ARG A 355 -15.71 -11.67 4.75
C ARG A 355 -16.53 -11.79 6.02
N ALA A 356 -16.33 -10.87 6.94
CA ALA A 356 -17.22 -10.73 8.08
C ALA A 356 -18.11 -9.51 7.90
N ILE A 357 -19.40 -9.65 8.21
CA ILE A 357 -20.31 -8.51 8.23
C ILE A 357 -19.93 -7.61 9.40
N VAL A 358 -19.81 -6.32 9.13
CA VAL A 358 -19.51 -5.30 10.12
C VAL A 358 -20.75 -4.47 10.36
N ASP A 359 -21.21 -4.46 11.61
CA ASP A 359 -22.34 -3.65 12.03
C ASP A 359 -21.91 -2.20 12.34
N GLU A 360 -20.70 -2.02 12.88
CA GLU A 360 -20.13 -0.73 13.29
C GLU A 360 -18.65 -0.66 12.95
N ALA A 361 -18.19 0.50 12.50
CA ALA A 361 -16.78 0.83 12.30
C ALA A 361 -16.54 2.33 12.55
N TYR A 362 -15.32 2.71 12.86
CA TYR A 362 -15.00 4.04 13.34
C TYR A 362 -13.91 4.70 12.48
N ALA A 363 -13.72 6.01 12.63
CA ALA A 363 -12.60 6.69 11.99
C ALA A 363 -11.28 5.94 12.26
N GLY A 364 -10.54 5.68 11.20
CA GLY A 364 -9.37 4.80 11.24
C GLY A 364 -9.61 3.44 10.59
N ASP A 365 -10.81 2.89 10.69
CA ASP A 365 -11.13 1.59 10.08
C ASP A 365 -11.31 1.67 8.56
N ILE A 366 -11.25 0.50 7.94
CA ILE A 366 -11.55 0.30 6.53
C ILE A 366 -12.75 -0.63 6.42
N VAL A 367 -13.75 -0.20 5.69
CA VAL A 367 -14.91 -1.04 5.39
C VAL A 367 -15.07 -1.27 3.90
N GLY A 368 -15.40 -2.50 3.52
CA GLY A 368 -15.81 -2.84 2.17
C GLY A 368 -17.31 -2.61 2.01
N LEU A 369 -17.70 -1.72 1.14
CA LEU A 369 -19.09 -1.45 0.79
C LEU A 369 -19.44 -2.19 -0.50
N PHE A 370 -20.60 -2.86 -0.50
CA PHE A 370 -21.13 -3.41 -1.76
C PHE A 370 -21.35 -2.27 -2.77
N ASP A 371 -20.77 -2.41 -3.96
CA ASP A 371 -20.82 -1.41 -5.01
C ASP A 371 -21.60 -1.92 -6.22
N PRO A 372 -22.80 -1.38 -6.50
CA PRO A 372 -23.54 -1.71 -7.71
C PRO A 372 -22.96 -1.05 -8.99
N GLY A 373 -21.72 -0.57 -8.96
CA GLY A 373 -21.05 0.11 -10.07
C GLY A 373 -21.20 1.63 -10.01
N ILE A 374 -21.37 2.18 -8.83
CA ILE A 374 -21.62 3.62 -8.64
C ILE A 374 -20.42 4.40 -8.12
N PHE A 375 -19.47 3.70 -7.49
CA PHE A 375 -18.28 4.33 -6.92
C PHE A 375 -17.12 4.34 -7.89
N SER A 376 -16.30 5.37 -7.76
CA SER A 376 -14.98 5.50 -8.36
C SER A 376 -13.93 5.68 -7.26
N ILE A 377 -12.68 5.35 -7.57
CA ILE A 377 -11.55 5.60 -6.67
C ILE A 377 -11.43 7.13 -6.48
N GLY A 378 -11.33 7.57 -5.22
CA GLY A 378 -11.32 8.97 -4.81
C GLY A 378 -12.69 9.54 -4.43
N ASP A 379 -13.78 8.78 -4.61
CA ASP A 379 -15.11 9.26 -4.24
C ASP A 379 -15.26 9.37 -2.72
N THR A 380 -15.97 10.42 -2.30
CA THR A 380 -16.28 10.69 -0.90
C THR A 380 -17.70 10.29 -0.57
N VAL A 381 -17.87 9.64 0.57
CA VAL A 381 -19.16 9.26 1.16
C VAL A 381 -19.24 9.89 2.55
N CYS A 382 -20.33 10.59 2.84
CA CYS A 382 -20.51 11.23 4.14
C CYS A 382 -21.96 11.17 4.62
N SER A 383 -22.17 11.33 5.93
CA SER A 383 -23.49 11.54 6.54
C SER A 383 -23.66 12.99 7.00
N GLY A 384 -24.83 13.31 7.53
CA GLY A 384 -25.11 14.64 8.10
C GLY A 384 -25.49 15.69 7.06
N LYS A 385 -25.61 16.93 7.52
CA LYS A 385 -26.06 18.07 6.70
C LYS A 385 -24.92 18.80 6.01
N ARG A 386 -23.72 18.80 6.61
CA ARG A 386 -22.51 19.42 6.05
C ARG A 386 -21.73 18.33 5.32
N HIS A 387 -21.78 18.37 4.01
CA HIS A 387 -20.98 17.47 3.19
C HIS A 387 -19.52 17.90 3.25
N VAL A 388 -18.62 16.92 3.29
CA VAL A 388 -17.18 17.09 3.16
C VAL A 388 -16.74 16.42 1.87
N GLN A 389 -15.64 16.88 1.28
CA GLN A 389 -15.04 16.25 0.11
C GLN A 389 -13.54 16.08 0.32
N TYR A 390 -13.06 14.85 0.15
CA TYR A 390 -11.63 14.56 0.26
C TYR A 390 -10.91 14.76 -1.08
N PRO A 391 -9.58 15.02 -1.04
CA PRO A 391 -8.80 15.20 -2.25
C PRO A 391 -8.89 13.97 -3.16
N GLN A 392 -8.97 14.21 -4.46
CA GLN A 392 -8.91 13.16 -5.46
C GLN A 392 -7.56 12.42 -5.37
N ILE A 393 -7.59 11.12 -5.63
CA ILE A 393 -6.37 10.34 -5.74
C ILE A 393 -5.79 10.56 -7.14
N PRO A 394 -4.54 11.03 -7.25
CA PRO A 394 -3.91 11.28 -8.55
C PRO A 394 -3.83 10.01 -9.39
N THR A 395 -4.05 10.14 -10.69
CA THR A 395 -3.79 9.10 -11.67
C THR A 395 -2.41 9.33 -12.27
N PHE A 396 -1.53 8.36 -12.17
CA PHE A 396 -0.17 8.45 -12.70
C PHE A 396 -0.14 8.17 -14.20
N ALA A 397 0.83 8.78 -14.88
CA ALA A 397 1.09 8.51 -16.29
C ALA A 397 1.55 7.05 -16.48
N PRO A 398 0.91 6.27 -17.38
CA PRO A 398 1.43 4.99 -17.80
C PRO A 398 2.76 5.11 -18.53
N GLU A 399 3.60 4.09 -18.41
CA GLU A 399 4.90 4.02 -19.08
C GLU A 399 4.88 3.15 -20.35
N MET A 400 3.86 2.28 -20.48
CA MET A 400 3.73 1.34 -21.58
C MET A 400 2.31 1.32 -22.14
N PHE A 401 2.20 1.24 -23.47
CA PHE A 401 0.92 1.28 -24.16
C PHE A 401 0.76 0.11 -25.11
N ALA A 402 -0.44 -0.45 -25.19
CA ALA A 402 -0.80 -1.46 -26.16
C ALA A 402 -2.25 -1.33 -26.62
N ARG A 403 -2.50 -1.67 -27.87
CA ARG A 403 -3.85 -1.84 -28.40
C ARG A 403 -4.34 -3.24 -28.05
N ILE A 404 -5.50 -3.31 -27.42
CA ILE A 404 -6.13 -4.58 -27.02
C ILE A 404 -7.40 -4.77 -27.82
N THR A 405 -7.51 -5.95 -28.45
CA THR A 405 -8.67 -6.36 -29.24
C THR A 405 -9.11 -7.77 -28.86
N GLN A 406 -10.41 -8.02 -28.84
CA GLN A 406 -10.93 -9.37 -28.64
C GLN A 406 -10.63 -10.27 -29.84
N VAL A 407 -10.32 -11.54 -29.60
CA VAL A 407 -10.11 -12.53 -30.67
C VAL A 407 -11.45 -12.97 -31.24
N ASP A 408 -12.45 -13.19 -30.39
CA ASP A 408 -13.80 -13.60 -30.79
C ASP A 408 -14.76 -12.41 -30.73
N THR A 409 -15.24 -11.97 -31.90
CA THR A 409 -16.16 -10.84 -32.02
C THR A 409 -17.53 -11.07 -31.35
N LEU A 410 -17.96 -12.33 -31.15
CA LEU A 410 -19.19 -12.65 -30.46
C LEU A 410 -19.14 -12.33 -28.97
N LYS A 411 -17.93 -12.20 -28.40
CA LYS A 411 -17.70 -11.86 -27.00
C LYS A 411 -17.53 -10.37 -26.72
N ARG A 412 -17.95 -9.51 -27.66
CA ARG A 412 -17.83 -8.05 -27.54
C ARG A 412 -18.37 -7.50 -26.23
N LYS A 413 -19.56 -7.94 -25.80
CA LYS A 413 -20.18 -7.43 -24.56
C LYS A 413 -19.34 -7.79 -23.33
N GLN A 414 -18.82 -9.02 -23.26
CA GLN A 414 -17.96 -9.48 -22.19
C GLN A 414 -16.61 -8.75 -22.20
N PHE A 415 -16.06 -8.49 -23.39
CA PHE A 415 -14.81 -7.74 -23.55
C PHE A 415 -14.98 -6.31 -23.00
N VAL A 416 -15.99 -5.57 -23.49
CA VAL A 416 -16.23 -4.20 -23.03
C VAL A 416 -16.44 -4.16 -21.52
N LYS A 417 -17.30 -5.04 -20.99
CA LYS A 417 -17.56 -5.13 -19.54
C LYS A 417 -16.28 -5.42 -18.75
N GLY A 418 -15.48 -6.41 -19.17
CA GLY A 418 -14.25 -6.77 -18.48
C GLY A 418 -13.22 -5.65 -18.49
N MET A 419 -13.07 -4.96 -19.63
CA MET A 419 -12.17 -3.82 -19.75
C MET A 419 -12.60 -2.67 -18.81
N GLU A 420 -13.89 -2.32 -18.82
CA GLU A 420 -14.42 -1.25 -17.97
C GLU A 420 -14.27 -1.57 -16.48
N GLU A 421 -14.60 -2.78 -16.05
CA GLU A 421 -14.47 -3.18 -14.64
C GLU A 421 -13.00 -3.17 -14.18
N LEU A 422 -12.06 -3.70 -14.98
CA LEU A 422 -10.63 -3.70 -14.67
C LEU A 422 -10.03 -2.27 -14.63
N ALA A 423 -10.52 -1.37 -15.49
CA ALA A 423 -10.12 0.03 -15.43
C ALA A 423 -10.67 0.75 -14.19
N GLN A 424 -11.91 0.46 -13.81
CA GLN A 424 -12.52 1.02 -12.60
C GLN A 424 -11.88 0.54 -11.31
N GLU A 425 -11.32 -0.68 -11.30
CA GLU A 425 -10.46 -1.18 -10.22
C GLU A 425 -9.10 -0.48 -10.19
N GLY A 426 -8.73 0.22 -11.28
CA GLY A 426 -7.43 0.84 -11.45
C GLY A 426 -6.31 -0.15 -11.78
N ALA A 427 -6.64 -1.37 -12.19
CA ALA A 427 -5.64 -2.35 -12.62
C ALA A 427 -4.95 -1.95 -13.93
N ILE A 428 -5.66 -1.18 -14.76
CA ILE A 428 -5.22 -0.65 -16.05
C ILE A 428 -5.83 0.73 -16.27
N GLN A 429 -5.25 1.50 -17.18
CA GLN A 429 -5.87 2.72 -17.71
C GLN A 429 -6.32 2.49 -19.16
N ILE A 430 -7.51 2.96 -19.51
CA ILE A 430 -8.08 2.80 -20.84
C ILE A 430 -8.20 4.15 -21.53
N PHE A 431 -7.74 4.17 -22.76
CA PHE A 431 -7.82 5.33 -23.65
C PHE A 431 -8.51 4.94 -24.96
N ARG A 432 -9.27 5.86 -25.53
CA ARG A 432 -9.92 5.70 -26.82
C ARG A 432 -9.43 6.80 -27.77
N GLU A 433 -9.19 6.44 -29.01
CA GLU A 433 -8.99 7.45 -30.06
C GLU A 433 -10.26 8.29 -30.18
N LEU A 434 -10.12 9.57 -30.43
CA LEU A 434 -11.27 10.47 -30.57
C LEU A 434 -12.21 9.98 -31.67
N GLY A 435 -13.48 9.75 -31.30
CA GLY A 435 -14.51 9.23 -32.20
C GLY A 435 -14.48 7.71 -32.41
N ALA A 436 -13.61 6.97 -31.77
CA ALA A 436 -13.58 5.50 -31.84
C ALA A 436 -14.42 4.84 -30.73
N GLY A 437 -14.91 3.63 -31.02
CA GLY A 437 -15.66 2.83 -30.05
C GLY A 437 -14.76 1.95 -29.16
N MET A 438 -15.39 1.20 -28.23
CA MET A 438 -14.73 0.27 -27.31
C MET A 438 -14.34 -1.08 -27.95
N GLU A 439 -14.31 -1.18 -29.26
CA GLU A 439 -13.95 -2.43 -29.97
C GLU A 439 -12.44 -2.67 -30.03
N SER A 440 -11.68 -1.57 -29.98
CA SER A 440 -10.23 -1.56 -30.01
C SER A 440 -9.79 -0.43 -29.09
N VAL A 441 -9.36 -0.79 -27.89
CA VAL A 441 -8.95 0.17 -26.87
C VAL A 441 -7.44 0.23 -26.74
N ILE A 442 -6.92 1.39 -26.39
CA ILE A 442 -5.54 1.57 -25.97
C ILE A 442 -5.51 1.39 -24.46
N VAL A 443 -4.65 0.50 -24.01
CA VAL A 443 -4.40 0.27 -22.60
C VAL A 443 -3.05 0.84 -22.24
N GLY A 444 -3.02 1.66 -21.19
CA GLY A 444 -1.82 2.14 -20.54
C GLY A 444 -1.58 1.43 -19.22
N VAL A 445 -0.33 1.06 -18.97
CA VAL A 445 0.13 0.38 -17.75
C VAL A 445 1.50 0.91 -17.35
N VAL A 446 1.89 0.69 -16.09
CA VAL A 446 3.23 1.02 -15.59
C VAL A 446 4.25 -0.04 -16.04
N GLY A 447 3.86 -1.33 -16.08
CA GLY A 447 4.79 -2.40 -16.44
C GLY A 447 4.13 -3.59 -17.11
N VAL A 448 4.97 -4.48 -17.64
CA VAL A 448 4.55 -5.62 -18.49
C VAL A 448 3.65 -6.60 -17.73
N LEU A 449 3.87 -6.81 -16.43
CA LEU A 449 3.08 -7.74 -15.63
C LEU A 449 1.60 -7.35 -15.56
N GLN A 450 1.27 -6.06 -15.61
CA GLN A 450 -0.13 -5.62 -15.64
C GLN A 450 -0.85 -6.09 -16.91
N PHE A 451 -0.17 -6.14 -18.06
CA PHE A 451 -0.76 -6.74 -19.27
C PHE A 451 -1.01 -8.24 -19.11
N GLU A 452 -0.09 -8.98 -18.48
CA GLU A 452 -0.29 -10.41 -18.23
C GLU A 452 -1.46 -10.66 -17.28
N VAL A 453 -1.58 -9.84 -16.24
CA VAL A 453 -2.73 -9.85 -15.30
C VAL A 453 -4.02 -9.57 -16.05
N LEU A 454 -4.05 -8.53 -16.89
CA LEU A 454 -5.20 -8.19 -17.74
C LEU A 454 -5.65 -9.37 -18.61
N GLU A 455 -4.71 -9.97 -19.37
CA GLU A 455 -5.00 -11.09 -20.27
C GLU A 455 -5.55 -12.32 -19.51
N ARG A 456 -4.95 -12.64 -18.35
CA ARG A 456 -5.40 -13.75 -17.49
C ARG A 456 -6.77 -13.50 -16.89
N ARG A 457 -7.01 -12.30 -16.35
CA ARG A 457 -8.30 -11.94 -15.75
C ARG A 457 -9.42 -11.91 -16.78
N LEU A 458 -9.18 -11.33 -17.97
CA LEU A 458 -10.16 -11.36 -19.07
C LEU A 458 -10.52 -12.80 -19.47
N LYS A 459 -9.52 -13.70 -19.51
CA LYS A 459 -9.76 -15.10 -19.82
C LYS A 459 -10.48 -15.85 -18.71
N ALA A 460 -10.06 -15.68 -17.44
CA ALA A 460 -10.59 -16.43 -16.31
C ALA A 460 -11.99 -15.94 -15.88
N GLU A 461 -12.19 -14.62 -15.76
CA GLU A 461 -13.39 -14.01 -15.19
C GLU A 461 -14.47 -13.73 -16.26
N TYR A 462 -14.05 -13.31 -17.46
CA TYR A 462 -14.95 -12.88 -18.54
C TYR A 462 -15.00 -13.87 -19.71
N ARG A 463 -14.14 -14.90 -19.71
CA ARG A 463 -13.99 -15.89 -20.77
C ARG A 463 -13.65 -15.29 -22.13
N VAL A 464 -12.90 -14.19 -22.15
CA VAL A 464 -12.50 -13.44 -23.34
C VAL A 464 -11.00 -13.64 -23.55
N GLU A 465 -10.63 -14.08 -24.77
CA GLU A 465 -9.25 -14.06 -25.23
C GLU A 465 -9.01 -12.77 -26.04
N VAL A 466 -7.84 -12.17 -25.80
CA VAL A 466 -7.48 -10.88 -26.42
C VAL A 466 -6.17 -11.00 -27.18
N ARG A 467 -5.98 -10.12 -28.14
CA ARG A 467 -4.73 -9.88 -28.85
C ARG A 467 -4.16 -8.56 -28.37
N ARG A 468 -2.91 -8.56 -27.94
CA ARG A 468 -2.14 -7.39 -27.56
C ARG A 468 -1.21 -6.98 -28.71
N GLN A 469 -1.27 -5.71 -29.09
CA GLN A 469 -0.37 -5.09 -30.05
C GLN A 469 0.33 -3.91 -29.33
N PRO A 470 1.64 -4.02 -29.03
CA PRO A 470 2.40 -2.91 -28.44
C PRO A 470 2.33 -1.65 -29.30
N LEU A 471 2.30 -0.50 -28.65
CA LEU A 471 2.32 0.81 -29.28
C LEU A 471 3.61 1.56 -28.88
N PRO A 472 4.13 2.45 -29.74
CA PRO A 472 5.43 3.09 -29.53
C PRO A 472 5.39 4.32 -28.61
N TYR A 473 4.31 4.54 -27.91
CA TYR A 473 4.16 5.70 -27.03
C TYR A 473 4.89 5.47 -25.71
N THR A 474 5.56 6.52 -25.23
CA THR A 474 6.31 6.52 -23.96
C THR A 474 5.83 7.59 -23.00
N ASP A 475 5.11 8.60 -23.52
CA ASP A 475 4.66 9.74 -22.74
C ASP A 475 3.18 10.02 -22.99
N ILE A 476 2.51 10.46 -21.93
CA ILE A 476 1.12 10.90 -21.97
C ILE A 476 0.99 12.24 -21.26
N ARG A 477 0.14 13.12 -21.75
CA ARG A 477 -0.19 14.39 -21.12
C ARG A 477 -1.68 14.66 -21.18
N TRP A 478 -2.25 15.10 -20.08
CA TRP A 478 -3.63 15.54 -19.96
C TRP A 478 -3.76 16.98 -20.39
N ILE A 479 -4.73 17.27 -21.24
CA ILE A 479 -5.07 18.64 -21.64
C ILE A 479 -5.90 19.24 -20.51
N GLN A 480 -5.39 20.31 -19.89
CA GLN A 480 -6.02 21.00 -18.76
C GLN A 480 -6.92 22.16 -19.19
N ASN A 481 -6.88 22.50 -20.45
CA ASN A 481 -7.73 23.56 -20.99
C ASN A 481 -9.22 23.20 -20.87
N ASP A 482 -10.05 24.21 -20.64
CA ASP A 482 -11.49 24.05 -20.78
C ASP A 482 -11.80 23.57 -22.20
N PRO A 483 -12.56 22.48 -22.38
CA PRO A 483 -12.92 21.93 -23.70
C PRO A 483 -13.55 22.94 -24.66
N ASP A 484 -14.21 23.97 -24.12
CA ASP A 484 -14.85 25.03 -24.91
C ASP A 484 -13.85 26.13 -25.36
N THR A 485 -12.63 26.12 -24.85
CA THR A 485 -11.61 27.16 -25.09
C THR A 485 -10.53 26.75 -26.09
N ILE A 486 -10.38 25.45 -26.37
CA ILE A 486 -9.32 24.92 -27.23
C ILE A 486 -9.88 24.00 -28.34
N ASP A 487 -9.45 24.22 -29.58
CA ASP A 487 -9.75 23.33 -30.71
C ASP A 487 -8.77 22.15 -30.74
N ILE A 488 -9.08 21.07 -30.00
CA ILE A 488 -8.23 19.87 -29.89
C ILE A 488 -7.98 19.22 -31.27
N PRO A 489 -8.97 19.07 -32.19
CA PRO A 489 -8.70 18.60 -33.54
C PRO A 489 -7.72 19.46 -34.32
N GLY A 490 -7.77 20.79 -34.15
CA GLY A 490 -6.94 21.78 -34.85
C GLY A 490 -5.54 21.97 -34.28
N LEU A 491 -5.15 21.31 -33.17
CA LEU A 491 -3.80 21.41 -32.58
C LEU A 491 -2.72 21.03 -33.60
N SER A 492 -1.68 21.86 -33.68
CA SER A 492 -0.44 21.55 -34.43
C SER A 492 0.36 20.49 -33.68
N LEU A 493 0.32 19.26 -34.12
CA LEU A 493 1.01 18.11 -33.50
C LEU A 493 1.87 17.38 -34.51
N THR A 494 2.89 16.69 -34.04
CA THR A 494 3.69 15.80 -34.88
C THR A 494 2.82 14.62 -35.35
N ARG A 495 3.19 14.04 -36.49
CA ARG A 495 2.43 12.93 -37.09
C ARG A 495 2.28 11.71 -36.17
N ASP A 496 3.25 11.53 -35.26
CA ASP A 496 3.30 10.40 -34.35
C ASP A 496 2.61 10.67 -32.99
N THR A 497 1.97 11.83 -32.83
CA THR A 497 1.18 12.17 -31.63
C THR A 497 -0.26 11.73 -31.83
N LEU A 498 -0.80 11.00 -30.86
CA LEU A 498 -2.17 10.50 -30.91
C LEU A 498 -3.08 11.24 -29.91
N ARG A 499 -4.23 11.67 -30.40
CA ARG A 499 -5.29 12.28 -29.59
C ARG A 499 -6.20 11.21 -29.03
N VAL A 500 -6.34 11.16 -27.72
CA VAL A 500 -7.18 10.16 -27.04
C VAL A 500 -8.05 10.80 -25.98
N GLU A 501 -9.04 10.05 -25.52
CA GLU A 501 -9.84 10.38 -24.35
C GLU A 501 -9.81 9.22 -23.34
N ASP A 502 -9.82 9.56 -22.05
CA ASP A 502 -9.94 8.59 -20.97
C ASP A 502 -11.40 8.18 -20.72
N MET A 503 -11.61 7.28 -19.74
CA MET A 503 -12.94 6.80 -19.37
C MET A 503 -13.85 7.87 -18.77
N ARG A 504 -13.30 8.99 -18.31
CA ARG A 504 -14.04 10.13 -17.72
C ARG A 504 -14.30 11.23 -18.73
N GLY A 505 -13.87 11.06 -19.98
CA GLY A 505 -14.01 12.05 -21.06
C GLY A 505 -12.89 13.11 -21.09
N GLY A 506 -11.89 12.98 -20.21
CA GLY A 506 -10.68 13.80 -20.24
C GLY A 506 -9.93 13.63 -21.56
N LYS A 507 -9.42 14.72 -22.13
CA LYS A 507 -8.69 14.71 -23.40
C LYS A 507 -7.18 14.66 -23.13
N LEU A 508 -6.49 13.83 -23.89
CA LEU A 508 -5.08 13.55 -23.69
C LEU A 508 -4.35 13.42 -25.02
N LEU A 509 -3.02 13.57 -24.92
CA LEU A 509 -2.11 13.33 -26.04
C LEU A 509 -1.12 12.23 -25.65
N LEU A 510 -0.95 11.25 -26.53
CA LEU A 510 0.09 10.23 -26.43
C LEU A 510 1.26 10.60 -27.34
N PHE A 511 2.48 10.59 -26.81
CA PHE A 511 3.70 10.96 -27.49
C PHE A 511 4.69 9.80 -27.53
N THR A 512 5.50 9.76 -28.59
CA THR A 512 6.54 8.73 -28.78
C THR A 512 7.88 9.16 -28.19
N SER A 513 8.03 10.41 -27.75
CA SER A 513 9.23 10.94 -27.12
C SER A 513 8.97 12.25 -26.39
N PRO A 514 9.80 12.64 -25.41
CA PRO A 514 9.72 13.97 -24.77
C PRO A 514 9.83 15.13 -25.77
N TRP A 515 10.62 15.00 -26.83
CA TRP A 515 10.73 16.01 -27.88
C TRP A 515 9.37 16.35 -28.51
N ASN A 516 8.49 15.34 -28.69
CA ASN A 516 7.16 15.58 -29.26
C ASN A 516 6.25 16.36 -28.30
N VAL A 517 6.49 16.24 -26.99
CA VAL A 517 5.80 17.05 -25.96
C VAL A 517 6.22 18.51 -26.10
N ASP A 518 7.54 18.77 -26.16
CA ASP A 518 8.07 20.12 -26.33
C ASP A 518 7.58 20.75 -27.64
N TRP A 519 7.59 19.97 -28.74
CA TRP A 519 7.03 20.41 -30.02
C TRP A 519 5.56 20.84 -29.92
N ALA A 520 4.73 20.04 -29.24
CA ALA A 520 3.30 20.34 -29.08
C ALA A 520 3.09 21.64 -28.30
N THR A 521 3.89 21.86 -27.25
CA THR A 521 3.83 23.08 -26.42
C THR A 521 4.29 24.31 -27.21
N ASP A 522 5.39 24.21 -27.95
CA ASP A 522 5.97 25.32 -28.70
C ASP A 522 5.06 25.79 -29.86
N HIS A 523 4.31 24.86 -30.49
CA HIS A 523 3.46 25.15 -31.64
C HIS A 523 2.00 25.41 -31.28
N ASN A 524 1.64 25.30 -29.99
CA ASN A 524 0.31 25.61 -29.48
C ASN A 524 0.45 26.40 -28.17
N PRO A 525 0.70 27.71 -28.20
CA PRO A 525 1.01 28.52 -27.00
C PRO A 525 -0.11 28.52 -25.95
N ASP A 526 -1.35 28.28 -26.34
CA ASP A 526 -2.49 28.24 -25.43
C ASP A 526 -2.74 26.84 -24.84
N LEU A 527 -1.97 25.81 -25.26
CA LEU A 527 -2.14 24.44 -24.81
C LEU A 527 -1.50 24.25 -23.44
N ILE A 528 -2.28 23.84 -22.44
CA ILE A 528 -1.83 23.54 -21.09
C ILE A 528 -1.82 22.02 -20.92
N LEU A 529 -0.63 21.44 -20.70
CA LEU A 529 -0.43 20.02 -20.51
C LEU A 529 -0.02 19.70 -19.07
N SER A 530 -0.53 18.60 -18.52
CA SER A 530 -0.18 18.06 -17.21
C SER A 530 0.30 16.62 -17.30
N GLU A 531 1.24 16.24 -16.44
CA GLU A 531 1.69 14.85 -16.26
C GLU A 531 0.72 14.02 -15.41
N PHE A 532 -0.23 14.66 -14.75
CA PHE A 532 -1.18 14.01 -13.85
C PHE A 532 -2.61 14.25 -14.31
N GLY A 533 -3.41 13.19 -14.27
CA GLY A 533 -4.86 13.27 -14.41
C GLY A 533 -5.54 13.59 -13.09
N ASN A 534 -6.65 14.33 -13.13
CA ASN A 534 -7.53 14.64 -12.00
C ASN A 534 -6.92 15.46 -10.84
N VAL A 535 -5.88 16.21 -11.08
CA VAL A 535 -5.34 17.16 -10.09
C VAL A 535 -5.66 18.57 -10.58
N ALA A 536 -6.60 19.25 -9.92
CA ALA A 536 -6.65 20.70 -9.98
C ALA A 536 -5.51 21.21 -9.06
N PHE A 537 -4.51 21.84 -9.64
CA PHE A 537 -3.46 22.55 -8.90
C PHE A 537 -3.99 23.92 -8.44
#